data_e523a36cca32bd8d2ea2119b2d1915d3
#
_entry.id   e523a36cca32bd8d2ea2119b2d1915d3
#
_cell.length_a   1.000
_cell.length_b   1.000
_cell.length_c   1.000
_cell.angle_alpha   90.00
_cell.angle_beta   90.00
_cell.angle_gamma   90.00
#
_symmetry.space_group_name_H-M   'P 1'
#
loop_
_entity.id
_entity.type
_entity.pdbx_description
1 polymer ?
#
loop_
_entity_poly.entity_id
_entity_poly.type
_entity_poly.pdbx_seq_one_letter_code
_entity_poly.pdbx_strand_id
1 'polypeptide(L)'
;MRFQSKQYVRWGDLDAFGHVNNATYLVYAQEARYAWSKMIEMVVARAEVDFIAPIYVGDFNLDIEIWVNKIGTSSFGVTYEMKNGDELVAVVKTVQVTVSMDTKKSRPLNDAERDFLNKYLEN
;
A
#
# COMPACT_ATOMS: atom_id res chain seq x y z
N MET A 1 15.42 -1.32 -3.70
CA MET A 1 14.62 -0.57 -4.70
C MET A 1 13.22 -0.30 -4.14
N ARG A 2 12.69 0.89 -4.39
CA ARG A 2 11.33 1.23 -3.98
C ARG A 2 10.47 1.55 -5.19
N PHE A 3 9.22 1.13 -5.17
CA PHE A 3 8.28 1.46 -6.24
C PHE A 3 7.68 2.84 -5.96
N GLN A 4 7.66 3.69 -6.98
CA GLN A 4 7.11 5.04 -6.89
C GLN A 4 5.72 5.07 -7.51
N SER A 5 4.74 5.57 -6.77
CA SER A 5 3.37 5.69 -7.23
C SER A 5 2.83 7.08 -6.90
N LYS A 6 1.84 7.51 -7.67
CA LYS A 6 1.11 8.74 -7.39
C LYS A 6 -0.36 8.39 -7.29
N GLN A 7 -1.02 8.90 -6.25
CA GLN A 7 -2.46 8.72 -6.08
C GLN A 7 -3.12 10.09 -6.01
N TYR A 8 -4.14 10.27 -6.84
CA TYR A 8 -4.85 11.53 -6.87
C TYR A 8 -5.73 11.66 -5.63
N VAL A 9 -5.56 12.77 -4.90
CA VAL A 9 -6.41 13.14 -3.76
C VAL A 9 -7.53 14.00 -4.30
N ARG A 10 -8.76 13.48 -4.23
CA ARG A 10 -9.94 14.18 -4.72
C ARG A 10 -10.45 15.15 -3.66
N TRP A 11 -11.09 16.21 -4.10
CA TRP A 11 -11.79 17.10 -3.18
C TRP A 11 -12.79 16.33 -2.31
N GLY A 12 -13.50 15.36 -2.89
CA GLY A 12 -14.46 14.53 -2.17
C GLY A 12 -13.85 13.56 -1.17
N ASP A 13 -12.53 13.44 -1.11
CA ASP A 13 -11.84 12.62 -0.09
C ASP A 13 -11.73 13.36 1.26
N LEU A 14 -12.00 14.66 1.27
CA LEU A 14 -12.03 15.45 2.50
C LEU A 14 -13.32 15.19 3.26
N ASP A 15 -13.22 15.10 4.58
CA ASP A 15 -14.38 14.87 5.44
C ASP A 15 -14.96 16.20 5.98
N ALA A 16 -15.91 16.08 6.91
CA ALA A 16 -16.59 17.24 7.49
C ALA A 16 -15.65 18.19 8.25
N PHE A 17 -14.47 17.73 8.64
CA PHE A 17 -13.47 18.53 9.35
C PHE A 17 -12.47 19.19 8.41
N GLY A 18 -12.62 18.98 7.11
CA GLY A 18 -11.78 19.61 6.09
C GLY A 18 -10.44 18.94 5.85
N HIS A 19 -10.24 17.70 6.29
CA HIS A 19 -9.03 16.94 5.98
C HIS A 19 -9.39 15.58 5.39
N VAL A 20 -8.42 14.94 4.74
CA VAL A 20 -8.62 13.62 4.15
C VAL A 20 -9.08 12.63 5.22
N ASN A 21 -10.17 11.93 4.94
CA ASN A 21 -10.73 10.94 5.83
C ASN A 21 -9.72 9.84 6.12
N ASN A 22 -9.60 9.42 7.38
CA ASN A 22 -8.62 8.42 7.81
C ASN A 22 -8.72 7.11 7.02
N ALA A 23 -9.93 6.66 6.69
CA ALA A 23 -10.13 5.42 5.93
C ALA A 23 -9.60 5.51 4.50
N THR A 24 -9.54 6.70 3.93
CA THR A 24 -9.13 6.92 2.54
C THR A 24 -7.65 6.60 2.33
N TYR A 25 -6.82 6.71 3.36
CA TYR A 25 -5.40 6.35 3.24
C TYR A 25 -5.21 4.87 2.88
N LEU A 26 -6.08 3.99 3.35
CA LEU A 26 -6.04 2.58 2.98
C LEU A 26 -6.45 2.37 1.52
N VAL A 27 -7.34 3.21 1.01
CA VAL A 27 -7.70 3.19 -0.43
C VAL A 27 -6.49 3.59 -1.27
N TYR A 28 -5.79 4.66 -0.89
CA TYR A 28 -4.57 5.08 -1.60
C TYR A 28 -3.51 3.97 -1.59
N ALA A 29 -3.32 3.33 -0.44
CA ALA A 29 -2.39 2.21 -0.32
C ALA A 29 -2.80 1.05 -1.22
N GLN A 30 -4.08 0.71 -1.28
CA GLN A 30 -4.60 -0.35 -2.15
C GLN A 30 -4.34 -0.05 -3.62
N GLU A 31 -4.63 1.17 -4.06
CA GLU A 31 -4.41 1.55 -5.46
C GLU A 31 -2.94 1.51 -5.83
N ALA A 32 -2.08 1.99 -4.94
CA ALA A 32 -0.64 1.94 -5.15
C ALA A 32 -0.12 0.50 -5.20
N ARG A 33 -0.59 -0.35 -4.30
CA ARG A 33 -0.23 -1.77 -4.27
C ARG A 33 -0.69 -2.48 -5.53
N TYR A 34 -1.91 -2.22 -5.98
CA TYR A 34 -2.43 -2.82 -7.22
C TYR A 34 -1.59 -2.42 -8.42
N ALA A 35 -1.23 -1.16 -8.56
CA ALA A 35 -0.38 -0.69 -9.65
C ALA A 35 0.98 -1.38 -9.67
N TRP A 36 1.51 -1.69 -8.48
CA TRP A 36 2.81 -2.32 -8.31
C TRP A 36 2.78 -3.84 -8.50
N SER A 37 1.80 -4.52 -7.93
CA SER A 37 1.81 -5.98 -7.77
C SER A 37 0.57 -6.67 -8.34
N LYS A 38 0.01 -6.14 -9.41
CA LYS A 38 -1.28 -6.60 -9.97
C LYS A 38 -1.30 -8.06 -10.43
N MET A 39 -0.12 -8.69 -10.59
CA MET A 39 -0.04 -10.09 -10.98
C MET A 39 -0.19 -11.07 -9.80
N ILE A 40 -0.12 -10.58 -8.56
CA ILE A 40 -0.17 -11.43 -7.37
C ILE A 40 -1.60 -11.45 -6.83
N GLU A 41 -2.20 -12.64 -6.79
CA GLU A 41 -3.50 -12.84 -6.19
C GLU A 41 -3.35 -12.88 -4.66
N MET A 42 -3.97 -11.92 -3.98
CA MET A 42 -3.76 -11.74 -2.55
C MET A 42 -4.96 -11.11 -1.86
N VAL A 43 -5.03 -11.28 -0.55
CA VAL A 43 -5.93 -10.54 0.33
C VAL A 43 -5.12 -9.87 1.42
N VAL A 44 -5.59 -8.74 1.92
CA VAL A 44 -4.96 -8.07 3.06
C VAL A 44 -5.45 -8.72 4.34
N ALA A 45 -4.52 -9.20 5.16
CA ALA A 45 -4.82 -9.83 6.45
C ALA A 45 -4.64 -8.86 7.61
N ARG A 46 -3.79 -7.84 7.46
CA ARG A 46 -3.53 -6.85 8.51
C ARG A 46 -3.16 -5.51 7.89
N ALA A 47 -3.58 -4.44 8.53
CA ALA A 47 -3.21 -3.08 8.14
C ALA A 47 -2.93 -2.24 9.38
N GLU A 48 -1.87 -1.44 9.31
CA GLU A 48 -1.51 -0.43 10.31
C GLU A 48 -1.33 0.90 9.60
N VAL A 49 -1.82 1.96 10.20
CA VAL A 49 -1.66 3.31 9.65
C VAL A 49 -1.21 4.24 10.76
N ASP A 50 -0.09 4.93 10.52
CA ASP A 50 0.34 6.03 11.35
C ASP A 50 0.01 7.33 10.60
N PHE A 51 -0.88 8.13 11.18
CA PHE A 51 -1.27 9.43 10.64
C PHE A 51 -0.32 10.47 11.21
N ILE A 52 0.57 10.98 10.38
CA ILE A 52 1.68 11.87 10.84
C ILE A 52 1.30 13.33 10.68
N ALA A 53 0.72 13.70 9.54
CA ALA A 53 0.27 15.06 9.29
C ALA A 53 -1.01 15.03 8.48
N PRO A 54 -2.01 15.86 8.81
CA PRO A 54 -3.27 15.88 8.06
C PRO A 54 -3.09 16.52 6.67
N ILE A 55 -3.94 16.13 5.74
CA ILE A 55 -4.02 16.71 4.40
C ILE A 55 -5.31 17.52 4.34
N TYR A 56 -5.19 18.83 4.12
CA TYR A 56 -6.34 19.75 4.14
C TYR A 56 -6.83 20.16 2.76
N VAL A 57 -6.14 19.76 1.70
CA VAL A 57 -6.50 20.17 0.33
C VAL A 57 -6.65 18.95 -0.55
N GLY A 58 -7.53 19.04 -1.54
CA GLY A 58 -7.67 18.03 -2.57
C GLY A 58 -7.04 18.50 -3.88
N ASP A 59 -7.32 17.77 -4.94
CA ASP A 59 -6.91 18.06 -6.31
C ASP A 59 -5.39 18.15 -6.49
N PHE A 60 -4.67 17.18 -5.91
CA PHE A 60 -3.24 17.02 -6.12
C PHE A 60 -2.86 15.54 -6.09
N ASN A 61 -1.64 15.24 -6.53
CA ASN A 61 -1.10 13.89 -6.48
C ASN A 61 -0.27 13.68 -5.23
N LEU A 62 -0.64 12.68 -4.44
CA LEU A 62 0.10 12.22 -3.27
C LEU A 62 1.18 11.24 -3.74
N ASP A 63 2.41 11.45 -3.32
CA ASP A 63 3.52 10.56 -3.65
C ASP A 63 3.57 9.41 -2.67
N ILE A 64 3.61 8.18 -3.19
CA ILE A 64 3.66 6.96 -2.37
C ILE A 64 4.85 6.12 -2.80
N GLU A 65 5.72 5.82 -1.84
CA GLU A 65 6.80 4.86 -2.03
C GLU A 65 6.42 3.54 -1.39
N ILE A 66 6.64 2.44 -2.11
CA ILE A 66 6.34 1.09 -1.65
C ILE A 66 7.61 0.26 -1.60
N TRP A 67 7.79 -0.49 -0.53
CA TRP A 67 8.81 -1.55 -0.46
C TRP A 67 8.31 -2.71 0.39
N VAL A 68 8.98 -3.85 0.25
CA VAL A 68 8.66 -5.07 0.98
C VAL A 68 9.48 -5.08 2.26
N ASN A 69 8.84 -5.34 3.40
CA ASN A 69 9.54 -5.39 4.68
C ASN A 69 9.72 -6.82 5.19
N LYS A 70 9.00 -7.79 4.64
CA LYS A 70 9.10 -9.19 5.04
C LYS A 70 8.51 -10.09 3.96
N ILE A 71 9.11 -11.27 3.77
CA ILE A 71 8.59 -12.30 2.86
C ILE A 71 8.46 -13.59 3.67
N GLY A 72 7.24 -14.12 3.78
CA GLY A 72 6.94 -15.39 4.43
C GLY A 72 6.69 -16.51 3.42
N THR A 73 6.10 -17.59 3.86
CA THR A 73 5.75 -18.72 2.98
C THR A 73 4.56 -18.39 2.09
N SER A 74 3.47 -17.88 2.68
CA SER A 74 2.23 -17.54 1.99
C SER A 74 1.81 -16.09 2.25
N SER A 75 2.75 -15.27 2.74
CA SER A 75 2.47 -13.90 3.10
C SER A 75 3.68 -13.01 2.83
N PHE A 76 3.44 -11.72 2.73
CA PHE A 76 4.49 -10.72 2.66
C PHE A 76 3.98 -9.40 3.24
N GLY A 77 4.92 -8.64 3.79
CA GLY A 77 4.62 -7.34 4.37
C GLY A 77 5.08 -6.22 3.45
N VAL A 78 4.30 -5.16 3.39
CA VAL A 78 4.56 -3.98 2.56
C VAL A 78 4.50 -2.74 3.42
N THR A 79 5.44 -1.85 3.21
CA THR A 79 5.46 -0.52 3.81
C THR A 79 5.21 0.52 2.72
N TYR A 80 4.38 1.50 3.05
CA TYR A 80 4.03 2.62 2.17
C TYR A 80 4.37 3.91 2.91
N GLU A 81 5.21 4.74 2.32
CA GLU A 81 5.39 6.12 2.80
C GLU A 81 4.65 7.07 1.88
N MET A 82 3.77 7.89 2.46
CA MET A 82 2.93 8.82 1.73
C MET A 82 3.39 10.24 2.01
N LYS A 83 3.69 10.98 0.97
CA LYS A 83 4.23 12.33 1.08
C LYS A 83 3.41 13.33 0.26
N ASN A 84 3.17 14.47 0.86
CA ASN A 84 2.65 15.65 0.18
C ASN A 84 3.86 16.57 -0.08
N GLY A 85 4.42 16.50 -1.29
CA GLY A 85 5.70 17.12 -1.56
C GLY A 85 6.79 16.47 -0.70
N ASP A 86 7.48 17.25 0.10
CA ASP A 86 8.51 16.74 1.01
C ASP A 86 7.98 16.32 2.39
N GLU A 87 6.71 16.62 2.67
CA GLU A 87 6.12 16.34 3.97
C GLU A 87 5.59 14.90 4.03
N LEU A 88 6.11 14.12 4.99
CA LEU A 88 5.58 12.80 5.27
C LEU A 88 4.23 12.95 5.99
N VAL A 89 3.16 12.45 5.40
CA VAL A 89 1.80 12.59 5.95
C VAL A 89 1.27 11.30 6.58
N ALA A 90 1.72 10.14 6.10
CA ALA A 90 1.30 8.87 6.67
C ALA A 90 2.30 7.77 6.34
N VAL A 91 2.36 6.77 7.22
CA VAL A 91 3.04 5.50 6.96
C VAL A 91 2.03 4.38 7.13
N VAL A 92 1.89 3.57 6.11
CA VAL A 92 1.00 2.41 6.12
C VAL A 92 1.83 1.15 6.05
N LYS A 93 1.43 0.13 6.80
CA LYS A 93 2.03 -1.21 6.71
C LYS A 93 0.89 -2.21 6.55
N THR A 94 1.02 -3.09 5.59
CA THR A 94 0.04 -4.15 5.35
C THR A 94 0.72 -5.50 5.28
N VAL A 95 -0.01 -6.53 5.70
CA VAL A 95 0.39 -7.92 5.50
C VAL A 95 -0.61 -8.52 4.51
N GLN A 96 -0.09 -9.06 3.43
CA GLN A 96 -0.87 -9.72 2.39
C GLN A 96 -0.67 -11.23 2.49
N VAL A 97 -1.75 -11.97 2.28
CA VAL A 97 -1.72 -13.44 2.18
C VAL A 97 -2.06 -13.80 0.74
N THR A 98 -1.20 -14.62 0.12
CA THR A 98 -1.46 -15.11 -1.23
C THR A 98 -2.55 -16.16 -1.20
N VAL A 99 -3.45 -16.07 -2.18
CA VAL A 99 -4.61 -16.96 -2.27
C VAL A 99 -4.73 -17.51 -3.68
N SER A 100 -5.40 -18.66 -3.78
CA SER A 100 -5.84 -19.17 -5.07
C SER A 100 -7.23 -18.60 -5.37
N MET A 101 -7.41 -18.01 -6.54
CA MET A 101 -8.73 -17.49 -6.94
C MET A 101 -9.70 -18.63 -7.22
N ASP A 102 -9.21 -19.84 -7.49
CA ASP A 102 -10.04 -21.01 -7.73
C ASP A 102 -10.59 -21.59 -6.43
N THR A 103 -9.72 -21.83 -5.45
CA THR A 103 -10.12 -22.47 -4.18
C THR A 103 -10.51 -21.48 -3.10
N LYS A 104 -10.13 -20.21 -3.25
CA LYS A 104 -10.30 -19.14 -2.25
C LYS A 104 -9.52 -19.40 -0.95
N LYS A 105 -8.52 -20.29 -1.00
CA LYS A 105 -7.67 -20.62 0.14
C LYS A 105 -6.26 -20.09 -0.07
N SER A 106 -5.54 -19.92 1.03
CA SER A 106 -4.15 -19.50 0.97
C SER A 106 -3.31 -20.52 0.21
N ARG A 107 -2.28 -20.03 -0.45
CA ARG A 107 -1.28 -20.83 -1.16
C ARG A 107 0.10 -20.24 -0.94
N PRO A 108 1.17 -21.05 -1.06
CA PRO A 108 2.52 -20.49 -0.99
C PRO A 108 2.81 -19.52 -2.13
N LEU A 109 3.68 -18.57 -1.88
CA LEU A 109 4.27 -17.74 -2.93
C LEU A 109 5.04 -18.62 -3.90
N ASN A 110 4.87 -18.40 -5.20
CA ASN A 110 5.67 -19.10 -6.21
C ASN A 110 7.02 -18.39 -6.42
N ASP A 111 7.91 -19.01 -7.20
CA ASP A 111 9.25 -18.48 -7.40
C ASP A 111 9.26 -17.12 -8.09
N ALA A 112 8.39 -16.92 -9.07
CA ALA A 112 8.30 -15.64 -9.79
C ALA A 112 7.85 -14.52 -8.86
N GLU A 113 6.89 -14.81 -7.99
CA GLU A 113 6.40 -13.86 -6.98
C GLU A 113 7.50 -13.52 -5.98
N ARG A 114 8.24 -14.53 -5.50
CA ARG A 114 9.37 -14.32 -4.58
C ARG A 114 10.45 -13.46 -5.22
N ASP A 115 10.80 -13.74 -6.47
CA ASP A 115 11.80 -12.98 -7.20
C ASP A 115 11.38 -11.51 -7.36
N PHE A 116 10.11 -11.28 -7.68
CA PHE A 116 9.56 -9.94 -7.78
C PHE A 116 9.65 -9.21 -6.43
N LEU A 117 9.19 -9.83 -5.36
CA LEU A 117 9.17 -9.23 -4.03
C LEU A 117 10.59 -8.95 -3.51
N ASN A 118 11.54 -9.85 -3.80
CA ASN A 118 12.92 -9.69 -3.36
C ASN A 118 13.59 -8.44 -3.94
N LYS A 119 13.17 -8.00 -5.12
CA LYS A 119 13.70 -6.76 -5.72
C LYS A 119 13.40 -5.53 -4.86
N TYR A 120 12.34 -5.58 -4.07
CA TYR A 120 11.87 -4.45 -3.27
C TYR A 120 12.06 -4.68 -1.77
N LEU A 121 12.71 -5.78 -1.38
CA LEU A 121 12.90 -6.10 0.03
C LEU A 121 13.91 -5.16 0.67
N GLU A 122 13.51 -4.54 1.77
CA GLU A 122 14.36 -3.70 2.63
C GLU A 122 14.22 -4.18 4.07
N ASN A 123 15.33 -4.37 4.70
CA ASN A 123 15.38 -4.82 6.09
C ASN A 123 15.43 -3.64 7.07
#